data_690c673ca37fb51ea0f9af3535fc6ff8
#
_entry.id   690c673ca37fb51ea0f9af3535fc6ff8
#
_cell.length_a   1.000
_cell.length_b   1.000
_cell.length_c   1.000
_cell.angle_alpha   90.00
_cell.angle_beta   90.00
_cell.angle_gamma   90.00
#
_symmetry.space_group_name_H-M   'P 1'
#
loop_
_entity.id
_entity.type
_entity.pdbx_description
1 polymer ?
#
loop_
_entity_poly.entity_id
_entity_poly.type
_entity_poly.pdbx_seq_one_letter_code
_entity_poly.pdbx_strand_id
1 'polypeptide(L)'
;MAFLDGIIYDSIYHAVPILLCVLGGIFAYKANVLNIALEGMMLAGSFFSVLISFQTGNIVLGYLAAIGACLVIGLIFAFFGVSCKGNVIIIGLAINMSVTAIAGFVLQLMNSANIRLNFTNAADFKINIPMIENIPILGSILSGHTVITYVSFVLIVLIWFLMYRTKFGIYVRVVGENE
;
A
#
# COMPACT_ATOMS: atom_id res chain seq x y z
N MET A 1 -27.23 3.45 -16.00
CA MET A 1 -26.29 4.46 -15.48
C MET A 1 -25.81 4.01 -14.09
N ALA A 2 -26.63 3.90 -13.06
CA ALA A 2 -26.21 3.53 -11.69
C ALA A 2 -25.36 2.24 -11.55
N PHE A 3 -25.55 1.25 -12.42
CA PHE A 3 -24.76 0.01 -12.41
C PHE A 3 -23.32 0.23 -12.88
N LEU A 4 -23.11 1.00 -13.93
CA LEU A 4 -21.78 1.34 -14.43
C LEU A 4 -21.03 2.26 -13.47
N ASP A 5 -21.72 3.22 -12.87
CA ASP A 5 -21.15 4.13 -11.87
C ASP A 5 -20.65 3.36 -10.65
N GLY A 6 -21.42 2.35 -10.20
CA GLY A 6 -21.01 1.45 -9.12
C GLY A 6 -19.77 0.64 -9.45
N ILE A 7 -19.67 0.08 -10.66
CA ILE A 7 -18.49 -0.68 -11.09
C ILE A 7 -17.23 0.20 -11.11
N ILE A 8 -17.36 1.43 -11.61
CA ILE A 8 -16.22 2.36 -11.67
C ILE A 8 -15.79 2.77 -10.26
N TYR A 9 -16.76 3.06 -9.38
CA TYR A 9 -16.50 3.40 -7.98
C TYR A 9 -15.73 2.27 -7.26
N ASP A 10 -16.21 1.03 -7.37
CA ASP A 10 -15.57 -0.14 -6.77
C ASP A 10 -14.19 -0.42 -7.38
N SER A 11 -14.04 -0.19 -8.69
CA SER A 11 -12.75 -0.33 -9.37
C SER A 11 -11.71 0.65 -8.82
N ILE A 12 -12.07 1.90 -8.60
CA ILE A 12 -11.20 2.90 -7.98
C ILE A 12 -10.83 2.46 -6.56
N TYR A 13 -11.82 2.04 -5.76
CA TYR A 13 -11.59 1.61 -4.39
C TYR A 13 -10.58 0.47 -4.29
N HIS A 14 -10.71 -0.55 -5.14
CA HIS A 14 -9.81 -1.71 -5.15
C HIS A 14 -8.45 -1.44 -5.82
N ALA A 15 -8.35 -0.44 -6.70
CA ALA A 15 -7.11 -0.05 -7.33
C ALA A 15 -6.15 0.71 -6.40
N VAL A 16 -6.66 1.41 -5.38
CA VAL A 16 -5.85 2.26 -4.49
C VAL A 16 -4.71 1.53 -3.79
N PRO A 17 -4.90 0.36 -3.17
CA PRO A 17 -3.79 -0.37 -2.53
C PRO A 17 -2.69 -0.76 -3.53
N ILE A 18 -3.09 -1.20 -4.73
CA ILE A 18 -2.16 -1.58 -5.80
C ILE A 18 -1.39 -0.35 -6.27
N LEU A 19 -2.08 0.77 -6.45
CA LEU A 19 -1.49 2.05 -6.85
C LEU A 19 -0.44 2.51 -5.84
N LEU A 20 -0.73 2.46 -4.54
CA LEU A 20 0.21 2.82 -3.49
C LEU A 20 1.46 1.92 -3.49
N CYS A 21 1.29 0.60 -3.71
CA CYS A 21 2.40 -0.31 -3.87
C CYS A 21 3.27 0.02 -5.09
N VAL A 22 2.64 0.31 -6.24
CA VAL A 22 3.35 0.69 -7.47
C VAL A 22 4.12 1.99 -7.25
N LEU A 23 3.53 2.99 -6.59
CA LEU A 23 4.21 4.24 -6.29
C LEU A 23 5.46 4.03 -5.41
N GLY A 24 5.39 3.13 -4.42
CA GLY A 24 6.57 2.73 -3.64
C GLY A 24 7.61 1.99 -4.49
N GLY A 25 7.15 1.09 -5.36
CA GLY A 25 8.00 0.30 -6.25
C GLY A 25 8.75 1.11 -7.31
N ILE A 26 8.24 2.27 -7.72
CA ILE A 26 8.88 3.16 -8.71
C ILE A 26 10.29 3.54 -8.28
N PHE A 27 10.53 3.80 -6.99
CA PHE A 27 11.84 4.16 -6.48
C PHE A 27 12.86 3.04 -6.68
N ALA A 28 12.50 1.81 -6.30
CA ALA A 28 13.35 0.65 -6.48
C ALA A 28 13.59 0.36 -7.97
N TYR A 29 12.54 0.40 -8.78
CA TYR A 29 12.62 0.20 -10.23
C TYR A 29 13.54 1.21 -10.93
N LYS A 30 13.46 2.49 -10.56
CA LYS A 30 14.33 3.55 -11.12
C LYS A 30 15.77 3.45 -10.64
N ALA A 31 16.02 2.76 -9.52
CA ALA A 31 17.35 2.41 -9.04
C ALA A 31 17.87 1.08 -9.59
N ASN A 32 17.23 0.52 -10.63
CA ASN A 32 17.55 -0.78 -11.25
C ASN A 32 17.44 -1.98 -10.30
N VAL A 33 16.59 -1.88 -9.27
CA VAL A 33 16.31 -2.96 -8.34
C VAL A 33 14.87 -3.44 -8.50
N LEU A 34 14.70 -4.65 -9.03
CA LEU A 34 13.37 -5.24 -9.17
C LEU A 34 12.86 -5.74 -7.81
N ASN A 35 11.96 -5.01 -7.19
CA ASN A 35 11.39 -5.38 -5.90
C ASN A 35 10.13 -6.24 -6.04
N ILE A 36 10.31 -7.56 -6.06
CA ILE A 36 9.19 -8.53 -6.08
C ILE A 36 8.55 -8.68 -4.70
N ALA A 37 9.22 -8.26 -3.62
CA ALA A 37 8.69 -8.35 -2.25
C ALA A 37 7.51 -7.38 -1.98
N LEU A 38 7.12 -6.53 -2.93
CA LEU A 38 6.00 -5.58 -2.76
C LEU A 38 4.68 -6.28 -2.40
N GLU A 39 4.42 -7.46 -2.96
CA GLU A 39 3.25 -8.26 -2.62
C GLU A 39 3.25 -8.64 -1.13
N GLY A 40 4.38 -9.17 -0.63
CA GLY A 40 4.53 -9.51 0.78
C GLY A 40 4.46 -8.27 1.69
N MET A 41 5.02 -7.14 1.25
CA MET A 41 4.89 -5.87 2.00
C MET A 41 3.44 -5.41 2.09
N MET A 42 2.66 -5.51 1.00
CA MET A 42 1.24 -5.17 1.00
C MET A 42 0.45 -6.10 1.94
N LEU A 43 0.72 -7.42 1.87
CA LEU A 43 0.08 -8.39 2.74
C LEU A 43 0.44 -8.16 4.22
N ALA A 44 1.71 -7.93 4.53
CA ALA A 44 2.16 -7.64 5.90
C ALA A 44 1.54 -6.36 6.43
N GLY A 45 1.57 -5.28 5.64
CA GLY A 45 0.97 -4.00 6.03
C GLY A 45 -0.51 -4.15 6.36
N SER A 46 -1.29 -4.81 5.50
CA SER A 46 -2.71 -5.04 5.73
C SER A 46 -2.95 -5.94 6.94
N PHE A 47 -2.21 -7.05 7.07
CA PHE A 47 -2.35 -8.00 8.16
C PHE A 47 -2.04 -7.37 9.53
N PHE A 48 -0.88 -6.72 9.67
CA PHE A 48 -0.49 -6.10 10.93
C PHE A 48 -1.36 -4.87 11.28
N SER A 49 -1.83 -4.14 10.27
CA SER A 49 -2.81 -3.06 10.49
C SER A 49 -4.08 -3.58 11.13
N VAL A 50 -4.67 -4.64 10.55
CA VAL A 50 -5.90 -5.24 11.07
C VAL A 50 -5.68 -5.89 12.44
N LEU A 51 -4.58 -6.62 12.62
CA LEU A 51 -4.24 -7.30 13.87
C LEU A 51 -4.12 -6.32 15.03
N ILE A 52 -3.32 -5.27 14.87
CA ILE A 52 -3.10 -4.28 15.93
C ILE A 52 -4.34 -3.43 16.17
N SER A 53 -5.07 -3.07 15.10
CA SER A 53 -6.35 -2.36 15.27
C SER A 53 -7.38 -3.21 16.03
N PHE A 54 -7.42 -4.51 15.80
CA PHE A 54 -8.29 -5.43 16.51
C PHE A 54 -7.95 -5.53 18.00
N GLN A 55 -6.65 -5.64 18.33
CA GLN A 55 -6.19 -5.76 19.71
C GLN A 55 -6.31 -4.48 20.51
N THR A 56 -6.07 -3.33 19.88
CA THR A 56 -6.01 -2.02 20.56
C THR A 56 -7.30 -1.22 20.46
N GLY A 57 -8.21 -1.59 19.55
CA GLY A 57 -9.40 -0.81 19.23
C GLY A 57 -9.10 0.55 18.56
N ASN A 58 -7.85 0.78 18.13
CA ASN A 58 -7.41 2.06 17.58
C ASN A 58 -6.83 1.88 16.16
N ILE A 59 -7.49 2.50 15.17
CA ILE A 59 -7.08 2.45 13.77
C ILE A 59 -5.72 3.12 13.52
N VAL A 60 -5.41 4.20 14.26
CA VAL A 60 -4.15 4.94 14.07
C VAL A 60 -2.95 4.06 14.44
N LEU A 61 -3.06 3.29 15.53
CA LEU A 61 -2.04 2.31 15.91
C LEU A 61 -1.91 1.20 14.87
N GLY A 62 -3.01 0.80 14.24
CA GLY A 62 -2.98 -0.12 13.12
C GLY A 62 -2.19 0.42 11.92
N TYR A 63 -2.39 1.67 11.54
CA TYR A 63 -1.60 2.28 10.45
C TYR A 63 -0.12 2.39 10.80
N LEU A 64 0.22 2.75 12.03
CA LEU A 64 1.62 2.77 12.48
C LEU A 64 2.25 1.39 12.45
N ALA A 65 1.50 0.36 12.84
CA ALA A 65 1.95 -1.03 12.76
C ALA A 65 2.18 -1.48 11.31
N ALA A 66 1.30 -1.10 10.38
CA ALA A 66 1.49 -1.36 8.96
C ALA A 66 2.78 -0.74 8.43
N ILE A 67 3.01 0.54 8.73
CA ILE A 67 4.24 1.24 8.35
C ILE A 67 5.47 0.54 8.94
N GLY A 68 5.43 0.20 10.22
CA GLY A 68 6.51 -0.53 10.91
C GLY A 68 6.82 -1.88 10.26
N ALA A 69 5.79 -2.68 9.97
CA ALA A 69 5.93 -3.97 9.31
C ALA A 69 6.55 -3.83 7.91
N CYS A 70 6.07 -2.89 7.10
CA CYS A 70 6.63 -2.62 5.78
C CYS A 70 8.08 -2.14 5.84
N LEU A 71 8.43 -1.29 6.83
CA LEU A 71 9.81 -0.84 7.03
C LEU A 71 10.74 -2.00 7.38
N VAL A 72 10.35 -2.87 8.30
CA VAL A 72 11.15 -4.06 8.68
C VAL A 72 11.38 -4.96 7.47
N ILE A 73 10.34 -5.26 6.69
CA ILE A 73 10.47 -6.10 5.50
C ILE A 73 11.34 -5.40 4.45
N GLY A 74 11.17 -4.09 4.26
CA GLY A 74 11.99 -3.30 3.36
C GLY A 74 13.48 -3.31 3.74
N LEU A 75 13.80 -3.23 5.04
CA LEU A 75 15.16 -3.34 5.54
C LEU A 75 15.74 -4.74 5.31
N ILE A 76 14.95 -5.80 5.54
CA ILE A 76 15.37 -7.18 5.27
C ILE A 76 15.67 -7.35 3.77
N PHE A 77 14.77 -6.88 2.89
CA PHE A 77 14.96 -6.93 1.45
C PHE A 77 16.23 -6.16 1.02
N ALA A 78 16.43 -4.95 1.54
CA ALA A 78 17.61 -4.13 1.23
C ALA A 78 18.89 -4.77 1.74
N PHE A 79 18.89 -5.34 2.93
CA PHE A 79 20.07 -6.01 3.50
C PHE A 79 20.50 -7.20 2.64
N PHE A 80 19.60 -8.12 2.34
CA PHE A 80 19.95 -9.30 1.56
C PHE A 80 20.15 -8.99 0.06
N GLY A 81 19.33 -8.11 -0.50
CA GLY A 81 19.37 -7.79 -1.94
C GLY A 81 20.52 -6.85 -2.30
N VAL A 82 20.76 -5.81 -1.50
CA VAL A 82 21.75 -4.78 -1.82
C VAL A 82 23.06 -5.05 -1.09
N SER A 83 23.05 -5.19 0.25
CA SER A 83 24.28 -5.35 1.03
C SER A 83 24.94 -6.70 0.82
N CYS A 84 24.16 -7.78 0.79
CA CYS A 84 24.70 -9.14 0.54
C CYS A 84 24.79 -9.48 -0.96
N LYS A 85 24.37 -8.56 -1.86
CA LYS A 85 24.36 -8.78 -3.32
C LYS A 85 23.64 -10.07 -3.73
N GLY A 86 22.61 -10.45 -2.99
CA GLY A 86 21.82 -11.63 -3.26
C GLY A 86 20.90 -11.43 -4.47
N ASN A 87 20.37 -12.55 -5.00
CA ASN A 87 19.41 -12.49 -6.08
C ASN A 87 18.08 -11.89 -5.56
N VAL A 88 17.78 -10.66 -5.98
CA VAL A 88 16.60 -9.90 -5.53
C VAL A 88 15.28 -10.59 -5.84
N ILE A 89 15.23 -11.42 -6.90
CA ILE A 89 14.03 -12.19 -7.27
C ILE A 89 13.78 -13.29 -6.24
N ILE A 90 14.81 -14.06 -5.91
CA ILE A 90 14.71 -15.16 -4.92
C ILE A 90 14.36 -14.60 -3.54
N ILE A 91 15.01 -13.51 -3.14
CA ILE A 91 14.74 -12.85 -1.85
C ILE A 91 13.31 -12.33 -1.80
N GLY A 92 12.83 -11.69 -2.87
CA GLY A 92 11.46 -11.20 -2.94
C GLY A 92 10.42 -12.32 -2.81
N LEU A 93 10.62 -13.42 -3.53
CA LEU A 93 9.74 -14.61 -3.43
C LEU A 93 9.77 -15.22 -2.03
N ALA A 94 10.95 -15.35 -1.43
CA ALA A 94 11.11 -15.89 -0.06
C ALA A 94 10.38 -15.00 0.96
N ILE A 95 10.45 -13.68 0.83
CA ILE A 95 9.71 -12.74 1.68
C ILE A 95 8.21 -12.92 1.51
N ASN A 96 7.70 -12.98 0.28
CA ASN A 96 6.27 -13.14 0.02
C ASN A 96 5.72 -14.43 0.66
N MET A 97 6.43 -15.55 0.47
CA MET A 97 6.05 -16.84 1.09
C MET A 97 6.13 -16.77 2.62
N SER A 98 7.18 -16.14 3.18
CA SER A 98 7.36 -16.03 4.63
C SER A 98 6.25 -15.21 5.27
N VAL A 99 5.87 -14.08 4.68
CA VAL A 99 4.81 -13.22 5.19
C VAL A 99 3.46 -13.96 5.17
N THR A 100 3.16 -14.67 4.08
CA THR A 100 1.94 -15.47 3.96
C THR A 100 1.88 -16.54 5.02
N ALA A 101 2.99 -17.25 5.27
CA ALA A 101 3.08 -18.28 6.30
C ALA A 101 2.92 -17.69 7.71
N ILE A 102 3.57 -16.56 8.00
CA ILE A 102 3.44 -15.87 9.30
C ILE A 102 2.01 -15.42 9.55
N ALA A 103 1.36 -14.81 8.55
CA ALA A 103 -0.03 -14.38 8.67
C ALA A 103 -0.96 -15.57 8.96
N GLY A 104 -0.82 -16.65 8.21
CA GLY A 104 -1.61 -17.89 8.45
C GLY A 104 -1.34 -18.51 9.81
N PHE A 105 -0.08 -18.56 10.26
CA PHE A 105 0.28 -19.08 11.57
C PHE A 105 -0.32 -18.26 12.72
N VAL A 106 -0.27 -16.92 12.64
CA VAL A 106 -0.88 -16.06 13.66
C VAL A 106 -2.40 -16.24 13.71
N LEU A 107 -3.07 -16.33 12.56
CA LEU A 107 -4.53 -16.62 12.52
C LEU A 107 -4.86 -17.96 13.17
N GLN A 108 -4.05 -18.98 12.93
CA GLN A 108 -4.22 -20.30 13.56
C GLN A 108 -4.05 -20.24 15.08
N LEU A 109 -3.05 -19.49 15.58
CA LEU A 109 -2.86 -19.29 17.02
C LEU A 109 -4.06 -18.58 17.68
N MET A 110 -4.71 -17.68 16.94
CA MET A 110 -5.90 -16.97 17.41
C MET A 110 -7.17 -17.83 17.33
N ASN A 111 -7.10 -19.07 16.85
CA ASN A 111 -8.25 -19.95 16.55
C ASN A 111 -9.31 -19.25 15.68
N SER A 112 -8.89 -18.37 14.78
CA SER A 112 -9.76 -17.56 13.95
C SER A 112 -9.38 -17.72 12.48
N ALA A 113 -10.37 -18.04 11.64
CA ALA A 113 -10.16 -18.05 10.18
C ALA A 113 -10.03 -16.63 9.60
N ASN A 114 -10.59 -15.65 10.28
CA ASN A 114 -10.57 -14.25 9.87
C ASN A 114 -10.58 -13.33 11.10
N ILE A 115 -9.96 -12.15 10.96
CA ILE A 115 -10.07 -11.06 11.91
C ILE A 115 -11.06 -10.04 11.32
N ARG A 116 -12.18 -9.79 12.02
CA ARG A 116 -13.16 -8.78 11.64
C ARG A 116 -13.05 -7.59 12.57
N LEU A 117 -12.91 -6.43 12.00
CA LEU A 117 -12.94 -5.16 12.74
C LEU A 117 -14.39 -4.67 12.79
N ASN A 118 -14.98 -4.64 13.97
CA ASN A 118 -16.29 -4.04 14.21
C ASN A 118 -16.13 -2.57 14.60
N PHE A 119 -15.54 -1.76 13.70
CA PHE A 119 -15.55 -0.32 13.90
C PHE A 119 -16.89 0.23 13.44
N THR A 120 -17.65 0.77 14.36
CA THR A 120 -18.90 1.50 14.09
C THR A 120 -18.66 2.76 13.25
N ASN A 121 -17.41 3.22 13.16
CA ASN A 121 -17.02 4.50 12.56
C ASN A 121 -16.21 4.34 11.27
N ALA A 122 -16.25 3.18 10.60
CA ALA A 122 -15.59 3.04 9.29
C ALA A 122 -16.19 4.00 8.22
N ALA A 123 -17.43 4.45 8.43
CA ALA A 123 -18.07 5.46 7.59
C ALA A 123 -17.49 6.87 7.78
N ASP A 124 -16.88 7.17 8.95
CA ASP A 124 -16.36 8.50 9.28
C ASP A 124 -15.09 8.86 8.49
N PHE A 125 -14.49 7.89 7.78
CA PHE A 125 -13.34 8.11 6.92
C PHE A 125 -13.70 8.36 5.45
N LYS A 126 -14.99 8.44 5.10
CA LYS A 126 -15.44 8.81 3.77
C LYS A 126 -15.57 10.33 3.67
N ILE A 127 -14.95 10.90 2.65
CA ILE A 127 -15.06 12.33 2.36
C ILE A 127 -16.04 12.51 1.18
N ASN A 128 -17.11 13.22 1.43
CA ASN A 128 -17.99 13.72 0.39
C ASN A 128 -17.48 15.09 -0.06
N ILE A 129 -17.23 15.25 -1.35
CA ILE A 129 -16.78 16.52 -1.91
C ILE A 129 -18.03 17.29 -2.37
N PRO A 130 -18.44 18.35 -1.62
CA PRO A 130 -19.75 19.01 -1.85
C PRO A 130 -19.86 19.68 -3.22
N MET A 131 -18.75 20.06 -3.86
CA MET A 131 -18.76 20.66 -5.20
C MET A 131 -18.93 19.64 -6.33
N ILE A 132 -18.48 18.39 -6.13
CA ILE A 132 -18.50 17.33 -7.17
C ILE A 132 -19.75 16.48 -7.03
N GLU A 133 -20.31 16.36 -5.82
CA GLU A 133 -21.48 15.52 -5.51
C GLU A 133 -22.71 15.89 -6.36
N ASN A 134 -22.85 17.16 -6.75
CA ASN A 134 -23.97 17.66 -7.53
C ASN A 134 -23.83 17.43 -9.05
N ILE A 135 -22.70 16.92 -9.52
CA ILE A 135 -22.48 16.65 -10.94
C ILE A 135 -22.92 15.21 -11.23
N PRO A 136 -23.93 14.98 -12.08
CA PRO A 136 -24.35 13.65 -12.44
C PRO A 136 -23.19 12.87 -13.06
N ILE A 137 -23.01 11.61 -12.67
CA ILE A 137 -21.93 10.69 -13.06
C ILE A 137 -20.59 10.96 -12.32
N LEU A 138 -20.05 12.19 -12.36
CA LEU A 138 -18.78 12.50 -11.70
C LEU A 138 -18.91 12.47 -10.17
N GLY A 139 -20.02 12.91 -9.63
CA GLY A 139 -20.29 12.87 -8.19
C GLY A 139 -20.37 11.44 -7.66
N SER A 140 -21.05 10.54 -8.37
CA SER A 140 -21.20 9.15 -7.97
C SER A 140 -19.89 8.36 -8.09
N ILE A 141 -18.98 8.74 -8.98
CA ILE A 141 -17.70 8.07 -9.21
C ILE A 141 -16.59 8.58 -8.29
N LEU A 142 -16.49 9.90 -8.07
CA LEU A 142 -15.37 10.54 -7.39
C LEU A 142 -15.66 10.95 -5.95
N SER A 143 -16.93 11.04 -5.52
CA SER A 143 -17.29 11.40 -4.16
C SER A 143 -17.56 10.15 -3.31
N GLY A 144 -17.39 10.27 -1.99
CA GLY A 144 -17.68 9.18 -1.04
C GLY A 144 -16.57 8.16 -0.87
N HIS A 145 -15.38 8.37 -1.44
CA HIS A 145 -14.21 7.53 -1.20
C HIS A 145 -13.54 7.83 0.15
N THR A 146 -12.69 6.91 0.60
CA THR A 146 -11.89 7.08 1.80
C THR A 146 -10.81 8.15 1.61
N VAL A 147 -10.39 8.78 2.71
CA VAL A 147 -9.27 9.76 2.73
C VAL A 147 -8.05 9.25 1.97
N ILE A 148 -7.72 7.96 2.15
CA ILE A 148 -6.54 7.32 1.53
C ILE A 148 -6.62 7.35 0.00
N THR A 149 -7.81 7.24 -0.57
CA THR A 149 -8.01 7.34 -2.03
C THR A 149 -7.58 8.71 -2.55
N TYR A 150 -8.01 9.79 -1.92
CA TYR A 150 -7.62 11.14 -2.33
C TYR A 150 -6.14 11.42 -2.09
N VAL A 151 -5.60 10.94 -0.96
CA VAL A 151 -4.16 11.03 -0.66
C VAL A 151 -3.35 10.29 -1.73
N SER A 152 -3.80 9.14 -2.22
CA SER A 152 -3.09 8.38 -3.25
C SER A 152 -2.98 9.16 -4.57
N PHE A 153 -4.00 9.91 -4.97
CA PHE A 153 -3.94 10.78 -6.15
C PHE A 153 -2.95 11.94 -5.96
N VAL A 154 -2.93 12.55 -4.77
CA VAL A 154 -1.95 13.59 -4.45
C VAL A 154 -0.53 13.02 -4.47
N LEU A 155 -0.34 11.80 -3.95
CA LEU A 155 0.95 11.12 -3.95
C LEU A 155 1.48 10.83 -5.36
N ILE A 156 0.63 10.55 -6.34
CA ILE A 156 1.06 10.40 -7.74
C ILE A 156 1.78 11.66 -8.21
N VAL A 157 1.15 12.82 -8.03
CA VAL A 157 1.70 14.11 -8.45
C VAL A 157 2.98 14.44 -7.67
N LEU A 158 2.98 14.18 -6.36
CA LEU A 158 4.13 14.44 -5.50
C LEU A 158 5.32 13.56 -5.88
N ILE A 159 5.12 12.26 -6.10
CA ILE A 159 6.17 11.32 -6.49
C ILE A 159 6.67 11.65 -7.89
N TRP A 160 5.77 11.98 -8.84
CA TRP A 160 6.18 12.47 -10.15
C TRP A 160 7.09 13.70 -10.03
N PHE A 161 6.68 14.72 -9.26
CA PHE A 161 7.47 15.92 -9.02
C PHE A 161 8.83 15.58 -8.38
N LEU A 162 8.82 14.75 -7.34
CA LEU A 162 10.02 14.32 -6.61
C LEU A 162 11.00 13.58 -7.52
N MET A 163 10.51 12.69 -8.39
CA MET A 163 11.36 11.89 -9.28
C MET A 163 11.92 12.70 -10.47
N TYR A 164 11.17 13.67 -10.98
CA TYR A 164 11.57 14.38 -12.21
C TYR A 164 12.07 15.80 -11.99
N ARG A 165 11.75 16.41 -10.86
CA ARG A 165 12.07 17.84 -10.59
C ARG A 165 13.02 18.05 -9.40
N THR A 166 13.39 17.02 -8.65
CA THR A 166 14.28 17.16 -7.49
C THR A 166 15.63 16.46 -7.70
N LYS A 167 16.65 16.93 -6.95
CA LYS A 167 17.98 16.29 -6.93
C LYS A 167 17.92 14.83 -6.50
N PHE A 168 17.00 14.49 -5.59
CA PHE A 168 16.81 13.12 -5.14
C PHE A 168 16.45 12.19 -6.30
N GLY A 169 15.48 12.56 -7.13
CA GLY A 169 15.08 11.76 -8.28
C GLY A 169 16.19 11.62 -9.34
N ILE A 170 17.05 12.64 -9.49
CA ILE A 170 18.24 12.55 -10.35
C ILE A 170 19.22 11.52 -9.79
N TYR A 171 19.52 11.55 -8.49
CA TYR A 171 20.42 10.58 -7.86
C TYR A 171 19.92 9.15 -7.99
N VAL A 172 18.62 8.91 -7.75
CA VAL A 172 18.02 7.59 -7.89
C VAL A 172 18.19 7.04 -9.31
N ARG A 173 17.99 7.87 -10.33
CA ARG A 173 18.16 7.47 -11.74
C ARG A 173 19.62 7.22 -12.11
N VAL A 174 20.52 8.09 -11.66
CA VAL A 174 21.96 7.92 -11.92
C VAL A 174 22.49 6.63 -11.32
N VAL A 175 22.04 6.28 -10.11
CA VAL A 175 22.40 4.99 -9.50
C VAL A 175 21.87 3.82 -10.32
N GLY A 176 20.67 3.94 -10.89
CA GLY A 176 20.10 2.87 -11.71
C GLY A 176 20.71 2.75 -13.12
N GLU A 177 21.36 3.79 -13.63
CA GLU A 177 22.04 3.79 -14.93
C GLU A 177 23.52 3.36 -14.85
N ASN A 178 24.13 3.41 -13.66
CA ASN A 178 25.49 2.93 -13.42
C ASN A 178 25.44 1.47 -12.96
N GLU A 179 25.72 0.54 -13.86
CA GLU A 179 26.01 -0.86 -13.57
C GLU A 179 27.45 -1.06 -13.06
#